data_5d2fcfd0ebb257b892cc8d1ee060272d
#
_entry.id   5d2fcfd0ebb257b892cc8d1ee060272d
#
_cell.length_a   1.000
_cell.length_b   1.000
_cell.length_c   1.000
_cell.angle_alpha   90.00
_cell.angle_beta   90.00
_cell.angle_gamma   90.00
#
_symmetry.space_group_name_H-M   'P 1'
#
loop_
_entity.id
_entity.type
_entity.pdbx_description
1 polymer ?
#
loop_
_entity_poly.entity_id
_entity_poly.type
_entity_poly.pdbx_seq_one_letter_code
_entity_poly.pdbx_strand_id
1 'polypeptide(L)'
;MQLAMHGSGQCRLTCATIAIRIVALALCCWALPGWAEPPKSINLELNKLEQEGDSCRAYLVVANPGTDAFSAFTLDLVIFDTSGTIARRLAIELAPIRAAKTIVKVFDIPQTACSAIGSILVNNVMHCRDSSGDIADCVDRVSTSSKLPVTLSK
;
A
#
# COMPACT_ATOMS: atom_id res chain seq x y z
N MET A 1 25.72 -10.34 -88.16
CA MET A 1 26.41 -11.61 -87.89
C MET A 1 26.74 -11.64 -86.38
N GLN A 2 26.21 -12.65 -85.76
CA GLN A 2 26.50 -13.19 -84.38
C GLN A 2 26.28 -12.26 -83.17
N LEU A 3 25.30 -12.59 -82.35
CA LEU A 3 25.10 -13.67 -81.38
C LEU A 3 26.02 -13.56 -80.17
N ALA A 4 25.49 -13.38 -78.97
CA ALA A 4 25.41 -14.34 -77.88
C ALA A 4 25.17 -13.52 -76.57
N MET A 5 24.11 -13.75 -75.88
CA MET A 5 23.85 -14.70 -74.75
C MET A 5 24.69 -14.51 -73.54
N HIS A 6 24.00 -14.54 -72.45
CA HIS A 6 24.32 -14.88 -71.07
C HIS A 6 24.26 -13.66 -70.15
N GLY A 7 23.62 -13.76 -69.00
CA GLY A 7 23.08 -14.89 -68.28
C GLY A 7 22.52 -14.42 -66.95
N SER A 8 21.55 -15.12 -66.57
CA SER A 8 20.93 -15.25 -65.28
C SER A 8 21.89 -15.21 -64.10
N GLY A 9 21.55 -14.47 -63.07
CA GLY A 9 22.20 -14.70 -61.79
C GLY A 9 22.13 -13.57 -60.75
N GLN A 10 20.99 -12.95 -60.55
CA GLN A 10 20.86 -12.06 -59.38
C GLN A 10 19.45 -12.12 -58.76
N CYS A 11 19.07 -13.30 -58.29
CA CYS A 11 17.78 -13.44 -57.58
C CYS A 11 17.88 -14.37 -56.36
N ARG A 12 19.05 -14.50 -55.74
CA ARG A 12 19.21 -15.38 -54.58
C ARG A 12 19.74 -14.71 -53.28
N LEU A 13 20.05 -13.41 -53.30
CA LEU A 13 20.60 -12.74 -52.10
C LEU A 13 19.58 -11.91 -51.31
N THR A 14 18.38 -11.69 -51.82
CA THR A 14 17.40 -10.84 -51.14
C THR A 14 16.48 -11.57 -50.14
N CYS A 15 16.32 -12.90 -50.28
CA CYS A 15 15.48 -13.67 -49.35
C CYS A 15 16.15 -13.95 -47.98
N ALA A 16 17.48 -14.09 -47.92
CA ALA A 16 18.17 -14.43 -46.71
C ALA A 16 18.24 -13.23 -45.70
N THR A 17 18.34 -12.02 -46.21
CA THR A 17 18.43 -10.81 -45.36
C THR A 17 17.07 -10.39 -44.76
N ILE A 18 15.97 -10.73 -45.42
CA ILE A 18 14.61 -10.45 -44.92
C ILE A 18 14.25 -11.42 -43.78
N ALA A 19 14.62 -12.71 -43.90
CA ALA A 19 14.39 -13.70 -42.85
C ALA A 19 15.12 -13.38 -41.54
N ILE A 20 16.37 -12.88 -41.62
CA ILE A 20 17.18 -12.54 -40.43
C ILE A 20 16.60 -11.29 -39.71
N ARG A 21 16.03 -10.32 -40.43
CA ARG A 21 15.42 -9.13 -39.85
C ARG A 21 14.09 -9.41 -39.16
N ILE A 22 13.31 -10.38 -39.61
CA ILE A 22 12.04 -10.76 -38.98
C ILE A 22 12.30 -11.53 -37.67
N VAL A 23 13.33 -12.37 -37.60
CA VAL A 23 13.70 -13.11 -36.39
C VAL A 23 14.23 -12.15 -35.32
N ALA A 24 14.97 -11.11 -35.71
CA ALA A 24 15.48 -10.11 -34.74
C ALA A 24 14.36 -9.24 -34.14
N LEU A 25 13.26 -8.96 -34.87
CA LEU A 25 12.12 -8.22 -34.34
C LEU A 25 11.23 -9.07 -33.41
N ALA A 26 11.21 -10.40 -33.58
CA ALA A 26 10.40 -11.28 -32.74
C ALA A 26 11.01 -11.54 -31.36
N LEU A 27 12.32 -11.31 -31.15
CA LEU A 27 12.97 -11.49 -29.84
C LEU A 27 12.84 -10.26 -28.91
N CYS A 28 12.42 -9.09 -29.39
CA CYS A 28 12.29 -7.89 -28.57
C CYS A 28 10.96 -7.76 -27.80
N CYS A 29 9.98 -8.64 -27.99
CA CYS A 29 8.63 -8.52 -27.39
C CYS A 29 8.41 -9.33 -26.10
N TRP A 30 9.42 -9.96 -25.53
CA TRP A 30 9.28 -10.66 -24.23
C TRP A 30 9.86 -9.82 -23.08
N ALA A 31 9.49 -8.54 -23.04
CA ALA A 31 9.56 -7.80 -21.80
C ALA A 31 8.44 -8.34 -20.89
N LEU A 32 8.79 -9.27 -20.00
CA LEU A 32 7.89 -9.72 -18.93
C LEU A 32 7.45 -8.47 -18.16
N PRO A 33 6.14 -8.26 -17.95
CA PRO A 33 5.70 -7.22 -17.02
C PRO A 33 6.33 -7.52 -15.68
N GLY A 34 7.24 -6.65 -15.22
CA GLY A 34 7.76 -6.69 -13.86
C GLY A 34 6.54 -6.61 -12.95
N TRP A 35 6.27 -7.65 -12.19
CA TRP A 35 5.28 -7.60 -11.12
C TRP A 35 5.83 -6.63 -10.09
N ALA A 36 5.32 -5.39 -10.09
CA ALA A 36 5.57 -4.45 -9.01
C ALA A 36 5.01 -5.11 -7.75
N GLU A 37 5.89 -5.52 -6.83
CA GLU A 37 5.49 -6.00 -5.52
C GLU A 37 4.65 -4.88 -4.87
N PRO A 38 3.41 -5.17 -4.44
CA PRO A 38 2.58 -4.13 -3.85
C PRO A 38 3.32 -3.54 -2.64
N PRO A 39 3.24 -2.24 -2.43
CA PRO A 39 3.89 -1.61 -1.28
C PRO A 39 3.46 -2.33 -0.01
N LYS A 40 4.43 -2.73 0.82
CA LYS A 40 4.21 -3.41 2.10
C LYS A 40 3.61 -2.42 3.09
N SER A 41 2.31 -2.19 2.98
CA SER A 41 1.56 -1.25 3.81
C SER A 41 0.97 -1.94 5.03
N ILE A 42 1.06 -1.30 6.19
CA ILE A 42 0.27 -1.67 7.36
C ILE A 42 -1.17 -1.22 7.11
N ASN A 43 -2.11 -2.16 7.08
CA ASN A 43 -3.51 -1.84 6.85
C ASN A 43 -4.20 -1.61 8.18
N LEU A 44 -4.81 -0.45 8.36
CA LEU A 44 -5.59 -0.05 9.52
C LEU A 44 -7.07 -0.01 9.13
N GLU A 45 -7.89 -0.82 9.78
CA GLU A 45 -9.34 -0.84 9.55
C GLU A 45 -10.07 -0.48 10.85
N LEU A 46 -10.82 0.61 10.85
CA LEU A 46 -11.76 0.90 11.93
C LEU A 46 -12.94 -0.06 11.82
N ASN A 47 -12.99 -1.05 12.74
CA ASN A 47 -13.92 -2.16 12.65
C ASN A 47 -15.18 -1.94 13.49
N LYS A 48 -15.02 -1.42 14.72
CA LYS A 48 -16.14 -1.22 15.66
C LYS A 48 -15.89 0.02 16.52
N LEU A 49 -16.98 0.71 16.86
CA LEU A 49 -17.06 1.67 17.96
C LEU A 49 -18.10 1.21 18.94
N GLU A 50 -17.83 1.27 20.24
CA GLU A 50 -18.70 0.80 21.31
C GLU A 50 -18.71 1.80 22.45
N GLN A 51 -19.93 2.19 22.90
CA GLN A 51 -20.07 3.13 24.01
C GLN A 51 -19.70 2.43 25.32
N GLU A 52 -18.75 3.00 26.05
CA GLU A 52 -18.32 2.53 27.36
C GLU A 52 -18.37 3.69 28.37
N GLY A 53 -19.48 3.77 29.10
CA GLY A 53 -19.70 4.91 30.00
C GLY A 53 -19.70 6.23 29.24
N ASP A 54 -18.81 7.14 29.61
CA ASP A 54 -18.59 8.44 28.98
C ASP A 54 -17.49 8.41 27.88
N SER A 55 -16.93 7.24 27.56
CA SER A 55 -15.89 7.05 26.56
C SER A 55 -16.39 6.24 25.37
N CYS A 56 -15.79 6.46 24.22
CA CYS A 56 -16.01 5.61 23.04
C CYS A 56 -14.83 4.66 22.85
N ARG A 57 -15.08 3.35 22.98
CA ARG A 57 -14.09 2.30 22.72
C ARG A 57 -14.01 2.01 21.24
N ALA A 58 -12.81 2.13 20.68
CA ALA A 58 -12.53 1.86 19.27
C ALA A 58 -11.78 0.53 19.12
N TYR A 59 -12.21 -0.26 18.15
CA TYR A 59 -11.58 -1.51 17.72
C TYR A 59 -10.93 -1.30 16.36
N LEU A 60 -9.61 -1.40 16.32
CA LEU A 60 -8.81 -1.22 15.12
C LEU A 60 -8.19 -2.57 14.72
N VAL A 61 -8.52 -3.06 13.54
CA VAL A 61 -7.86 -4.21 12.94
C VAL A 61 -6.59 -3.72 12.26
N VAL A 62 -5.47 -4.29 12.63
CA VAL A 62 -4.13 -3.94 12.13
C VAL A 62 -3.57 -5.16 11.42
N ALA A 63 -3.44 -5.08 10.10
CA ALA A 63 -2.87 -6.15 9.28
C ALA A 63 -1.51 -5.74 8.74
N ASN A 64 -0.52 -6.58 9.00
CA ASN A 64 0.82 -6.47 8.44
C ASN A 64 1.03 -7.60 7.42
N PRO A 65 0.83 -7.35 6.12
CA PRO A 65 1.08 -8.36 5.08
C PRO A 65 2.58 -8.52 4.77
N GLY A 66 3.42 -7.61 5.29
CA GLY A 66 4.87 -7.61 5.03
C GLY A 66 5.64 -8.64 5.84
N THR A 67 6.93 -8.73 5.54
CA THR A 67 7.91 -9.62 6.19
C THR A 67 8.58 -8.98 7.41
N ASP A 68 8.44 -7.66 7.57
CA ASP A 68 9.08 -6.90 8.64
C ASP A 68 8.15 -6.87 9.86
N ALA A 69 8.73 -7.04 11.05
CA ALA A 69 8.02 -6.87 12.31
C ALA A 69 8.39 -5.50 12.91
N PHE A 70 7.41 -4.82 13.52
CA PHE A 70 7.62 -3.52 14.14
C PHE A 70 7.62 -3.67 15.66
N SER A 71 8.68 -3.19 16.30
CA SER A 71 8.84 -3.14 17.76
C SER A 71 8.31 -1.86 18.39
N ALA A 72 8.14 -0.78 17.59
CA ALA A 72 7.43 0.44 17.94
C ALA A 72 6.58 0.89 16.74
N PHE A 73 5.35 1.31 16.99
CA PHE A 73 4.45 1.84 15.95
C PHE A 73 3.35 2.67 16.61
N THR A 74 3.65 3.93 16.92
CA THR A 74 2.75 4.83 17.64
C THR A 74 2.03 5.75 16.66
N LEU A 75 0.71 5.61 16.56
CA LEU A 75 -0.12 6.52 15.76
C LEU A 75 -0.38 7.82 16.51
N ASP A 76 -0.39 8.93 15.77
CA ASP A 76 -0.97 10.20 16.16
C ASP A 76 -2.36 10.32 15.50
N LEU A 77 -3.40 10.19 16.29
CA LEU A 77 -4.79 10.24 15.82
C LEU A 77 -5.44 11.58 16.16
N VAL A 78 -6.12 12.15 15.20
CA VAL A 78 -7.00 13.32 15.38
C VAL A 78 -8.44 12.88 15.18
N ILE A 79 -9.29 13.10 16.18
CA ILE A 79 -10.71 12.78 16.17
C ILE A 79 -11.48 14.04 15.86
N PHE A 80 -12.31 13.99 14.84
CA PHE A 80 -13.23 15.07 14.48
C PHE A 80 -14.65 14.72 14.90
N ASP A 81 -15.38 15.69 15.37
CA ASP A 81 -16.81 15.56 15.62
C ASP A 81 -17.63 15.56 14.31
N THR A 82 -18.94 15.41 14.44
CA THR A 82 -19.86 15.39 13.29
C THR A 82 -19.97 16.74 12.56
N SER A 83 -19.47 17.82 13.16
CA SER A 83 -19.36 19.14 12.51
C SER A 83 -18.05 19.33 11.74
N GLY A 84 -17.10 18.37 11.87
CA GLY A 84 -15.75 18.46 11.32
C GLY A 84 -14.77 19.25 12.19
N THR A 85 -15.13 19.54 13.44
CA THR A 85 -14.25 20.22 14.41
C THR A 85 -13.40 19.19 15.15
N ILE A 86 -12.13 19.52 15.44
CA ILE A 86 -11.25 18.65 16.23
C ILE A 86 -11.78 18.52 17.66
N ALA A 87 -12.21 17.31 18.01
CA ALA A 87 -12.67 16.98 19.35
C ALA A 87 -11.55 16.48 20.25
N ARG A 88 -10.63 15.64 19.72
CA ARG A 88 -9.56 15.00 20.48
C ARG A 88 -8.31 14.75 19.62
N ARG A 89 -7.15 14.60 20.29
CA ARG A 89 -5.92 14.07 19.71
C ARG A 89 -5.36 13.01 20.65
N LEU A 90 -4.97 11.86 20.13
CA LEU A 90 -4.55 10.70 20.90
C LEU A 90 -3.29 10.10 20.29
N ALA A 91 -2.38 9.62 21.15
CA ALA A 91 -1.26 8.78 20.75
C ALA A 91 -1.59 7.32 21.09
N ILE A 92 -1.58 6.44 20.10
CA ILE A 92 -1.93 5.03 20.28
C ILE A 92 -0.78 4.13 19.82
N GLU A 93 -0.26 3.31 20.75
CA GLU A 93 0.77 2.33 20.48
C GLU A 93 0.15 1.05 19.90
N LEU A 94 0.53 0.70 18.67
CA LEU A 94 0.08 -0.50 17.99
C LEU A 94 1.04 -1.68 18.16
N ALA A 95 2.33 -1.41 18.40
CA ALA A 95 3.33 -2.48 18.50
C ALA A 95 3.10 -3.38 19.74
N PRO A 96 3.64 -4.59 19.73
CA PRO A 96 4.40 -5.20 18.64
C PRO A 96 3.51 -5.65 17.47
N ILE A 97 3.90 -5.31 16.24
CA ILE A 97 3.24 -5.77 15.03
C ILE A 97 4.14 -6.81 14.37
N ARG A 98 3.72 -8.08 14.40
CA ARG A 98 4.50 -9.17 13.81
C ARG A 98 4.33 -9.23 12.29
N ALA A 99 5.36 -9.72 11.60
CA ALA A 99 5.31 -10.01 10.16
C ALA A 99 4.17 -11.00 9.82
N ALA A 100 3.53 -10.79 8.68
CA ALA A 100 2.46 -11.63 8.13
C ALA A 100 1.33 -11.92 9.15
N LYS A 101 0.98 -10.93 10.00
CA LYS A 101 -0.03 -11.08 11.05
C LYS A 101 -1.07 -9.97 11.02
N THR A 102 -2.28 -10.36 11.40
CA THR A 102 -3.38 -9.44 11.72
C THR A 102 -3.63 -9.50 13.23
N ILE A 103 -3.79 -8.35 13.85
CA ILE A 103 -4.10 -8.19 15.27
C ILE A 103 -5.25 -7.20 15.42
N VAL A 104 -5.91 -7.21 16.58
CA VAL A 104 -6.90 -6.19 16.94
C VAL A 104 -6.32 -5.37 18.08
N LYS A 105 -6.31 -4.05 17.91
CA LYS A 105 -6.00 -3.08 18.97
C LYS A 105 -7.28 -2.42 19.43
N VAL A 106 -7.40 -2.29 20.75
CA VAL A 106 -8.55 -1.67 21.38
C VAL A 106 -8.04 -0.48 22.20
N PHE A 107 -8.70 0.66 22.04
CA PHE A 107 -8.37 1.87 22.82
C PHE A 107 -9.63 2.69 23.09
N ASP A 108 -9.60 3.46 24.15
CA ASP A 108 -10.72 4.33 24.52
C ASP A 108 -10.44 5.77 24.06
N ILE A 109 -11.47 6.42 23.54
CA ILE A 109 -11.52 7.85 23.24
C ILE A 109 -12.26 8.48 24.43
N PRO A 110 -11.55 9.07 25.39
CA PRO A 110 -12.13 9.49 26.65
C PRO A 110 -13.08 10.68 26.46
N GLN A 111 -14.10 10.76 27.29
CA GLN A 111 -15.06 11.87 27.33
C GLN A 111 -15.66 12.19 25.95
N THR A 112 -15.96 11.13 25.17
CA THR A 112 -16.46 11.25 23.81
C THR A 112 -17.54 10.21 23.60
N ALA A 113 -18.75 10.65 23.25
CA ALA A 113 -19.78 9.73 22.81
C ALA A 113 -19.45 9.19 21.40
N CYS A 114 -19.64 7.89 21.18
CA CYS A 114 -19.37 7.30 19.86
C CYS A 114 -20.20 7.96 18.75
N SER A 115 -21.44 8.38 19.04
CA SER A 115 -22.31 9.10 18.09
C SER A 115 -21.85 10.50 17.75
N ALA A 116 -20.93 11.10 18.55
CA ALA A 116 -20.36 12.40 18.29
C ALA A 116 -19.14 12.35 17.37
N ILE A 117 -18.61 11.16 17.07
CA ILE A 117 -17.43 11.01 16.21
C ILE A 117 -17.87 11.06 14.74
N GLY A 118 -17.38 12.03 13.97
CA GLY A 118 -17.60 12.17 12.53
C GLY A 118 -16.51 11.45 11.70
N SER A 119 -15.23 11.66 12.07
CA SER A 119 -14.11 11.02 11.39
C SER A 119 -12.88 10.91 12.29
N ILE A 120 -11.96 10.01 11.90
CA ILE A 120 -10.66 9.81 12.55
C ILE A 120 -9.56 9.95 11.49
N LEU A 121 -8.57 10.81 11.75
CA LEU A 121 -7.41 11.00 10.89
C LEU A 121 -6.17 10.38 11.55
N VAL A 122 -5.47 9.54 10.82
CA VAL A 122 -4.09 9.16 11.13
C VAL A 122 -3.19 10.31 10.65
N ASN A 123 -2.94 11.26 11.56
CA ASN A 123 -2.17 12.46 11.25
C ASN A 123 -0.68 12.14 11.01
N ASN A 124 -0.13 11.19 11.77
CA ASN A 124 1.25 10.76 11.65
C ASN A 124 1.49 9.40 12.32
N VAL A 125 2.67 8.82 12.08
CA VAL A 125 3.27 7.74 12.88
C VAL A 125 4.47 8.34 13.61
N MET A 126 4.33 8.59 14.92
CA MET A 126 5.32 9.33 15.71
C MET A 126 6.56 8.49 16.03
N HIS A 127 6.37 7.20 16.27
CA HIS A 127 7.44 6.25 16.53
C HIS A 127 7.24 5.04 15.64
N CYS A 128 8.26 4.68 14.90
CA CYS A 128 8.25 3.53 14.00
C CYS A 128 9.62 2.88 14.00
N ARG A 129 9.69 1.62 14.44
CA ARG A 129 10.95 0.89 14.54
C ARG A 129 10.77 -0.58 14.16
N ASP A 130 11.67 -1.08 13.35
CA ASP A 130 11.82 -2.50 13.03
C ASP A 130 13.14 -3.07 13.58
N SER A 131 13.58 -4.22 13.07
CA SER A 131 14.84 -4.86 13.44
C SER A 131 16.09 -4.10 12.98
N SER A 132 15.97 -3.21 11.99
CA SER A 132 17.07 -2.39 11.45
C SER A 132 17.18 -1.03 12.15
N GLY A 133 16.21 -0.63 12.94
CA GLY A 133 16.20 0.62 13.70
C GLY A 133 14.97 1.49 13.45
N ASP A 134 15.13 2.80 13.70
CA ASP A 134 14.06 3.76 13.49
C ASP A 134 13.82 4.01 11.99
N ILE A 135 12.56 4.05 11.60
CA ILE A 135 12.12 4.26 10.22
C ILE A 135 11.49 5.64 10.11
N ALA A 136 11.98 6.44 9.18
CA ALA A 136 11.35 7.71 8.83
C ALA A 136 10.10 7.50 7.97
N ASP A 137 9.18 8.46 8.01
CA ASP A 137 8.02 8.57 7.11
C ASP A 137 7.13 7.30 7.06
N CYS A 138 7.00 6.62 8.22
CA CYS A 138 6.19 5.42 8.34
C CYS A 138 4.70 5.65 8.03
N VAL A 139 4.22 6.87 8.09
CA VAL A 139 2.85 7.21 7.71
C VAL A 139 2.56 6.85 6.24
N ASP A 140 3.58 6.92 5.37
CA ASP A 140 3.45 6.53 3.97
C ASP A 140 3.24 5.03 3.78
N ARG A 141 3.65 4.23 4.77
CA ARG A 141 3.46 2.78 4.83
C ARG A 141 2.12 2.38 5.43
N VAL A 142 1.22 3.31 5.70
CA VAL A 142 -0.12 3.05 6.26
C VAL A 142 -1.16 3.16 5.16
N SER A 143 -2.09 2.22 5.12
CA SER A 143 -3.37 2.34 4.41
C SER A 143 -4.51 2.27 5.41
N THR A 144 -5.60 2.96 5.13
CA THR A 144 -6.73 3.11 6.04
C THR A 144 -8.04 2.68 5.39
N SER A 145 -8.93 2.10 6.19
CA SER A 145 -10.30 1.77 5.79
C SER A 145 -11.22 1.80 7.01
N SER A 146 -12.52 1.80 6.78
CA SER A 146 -13.53 1.71 7.85
C SER A 146 -14.68 0.80 7.43
N LYS A 147 -15.21 0.02 8.38
CA LYS A 147 -16.47 -0.74 8.27
C LYS A 147 -17.67 0.06 8.75
N LEU A 148 -17.45 1.27 9.24
CA LEU A 148 -18.45 2.12 9.85
C LEU A 148 -18.72 3.35 8.96
N PRO A 149 -19.82 4.08 9.20
CA PRO A 149 -20.05 5.40 8.61
C PRO A 149 -18.95 6.42 8.98
N VAL A 150 -18.35 6.26 10.17
CA VAL A 150 -17.19 7.06 10.61
C VAL A 150 -15.99 6.69 9.74
N THR A 151 -15.41 7.66 9.05
CA THR A 151 -14.25 7.42 8.17
C THR A 151 -12.96 7.35 8.97
N LEU A 152 -12.04 6.48 8.54
CA LEU A 152 -10.64 6.48 8.95
C LEU A 152 -9.81 6.89 7.74
N SER A 153 -9.07 7.98 7.84
CA SER A 153 -8.24 8.55 6.75
C SER A 153 -6.80 8.80 7.20
N LYS A 154 -5.92 9.13 6.26
CA LYS A 154 -4.57 9.64 6.50
C LYS A 154 -4.24 10.76 5.53
#